data_3a20910c2f31fe3845e4af2ee924c6bb
#
_entry.id   3a20910c2f31fe3845e4af2ee924c6bb
#
_cell.length_a   1.000
_cell.length_b   1.000
_cell.length_c   1.000
_cell.angle_alpha   90.00
_cell.angle_beta   90.00
_cell.angle_gamma   90.00
#
_symmetry.space_group_name_H-M   'P 1'
#
loop_
_entity.id
_entity.type
_entity.pdbx_description
1 polymer ?
#
loop_
_entity_poly.entity_id
_entity_poly.type
_entity_poly.pdbx_seq_one_letter_code
_entity_poly.pdbx_strand_id
1 'polypeptide(L)'
;MNIPKLPISLVLSSGGAKGYAHIGAIKAIEESGYIITSIAGTSMGALVGGLYAAGKLDEAYEWLKTIDSWEVFKMSDLHNVSMQGLLNGDYIFDRLRGFIGDVLIEDLPIDYCAIATNIDNGNEVVIRKGPLLEAIRMSVSMPVLFAPYKKNGHRYVDGGLTNGLPINRVVRHKGDKLIAIDLDIYGTNSVKDMEQEITSTFFSEKDATRVVTNAMLSLTRGHSIFDTGLGVATGLATPLISNFVKNSFSSSGSNLFRIFFNSFYIALRQNKIAMRNAIKPDYYINIDLKGNNTFSFTNAEEIHDLGYRQVKNALAGNGFT
;
A
#
# COMPACT_ATOMS: atom_id res chain seq x y z
N MET A 1 -20.99 -34.33 -4.96
CA MET A 1 -19.93 -34.44 -5.96
C MET A 1 -19.04 -33.22 -5.79
N ASN A 2 -17.74 -33.43 -5.47
CA ASN A 2 -16.80 -32.29 -5.46
C ASN A 2 -16.54 -31.86 -6.91
N ILE A 3 -17.08 -30.72 -7.30
CA ILE A 3 -16.74 -30.12 -8.60
C ILE A 3 -15.26 -29.74 -8.52
N PRO A 4 -14.40 -30.21 -9.45
CA PRO A 4 -13.00 -29.84 -9.42
C PRO A 4 -12.86 -28.32 -9.58
N LYS A 5 -12.13 -27.68 -8.66
CA LYS A 5 -11.85 -26.26 -8.74
C LYS A 5 -10.95 -25.96 -9.95
N LEU A 6 -11.22 -24.88 -10.64
CA LEU A 6 -10.42 -24.43 -11.79
C LEU A 6 -9.18 -23.67 -11.33
N PRO A 7 -7.97 -24.07 -11.78
CA PRO A 7 -6.75 -23.35 -11.40
C PRO A 7 -6.69 -21.97 -12.03
N ILE A 8 -6.19 -21.01 -11.27
CA ILE A 8 -5.95 -19.66 -11.75
C ILE A 8 -4.59 -19.12 -11.33
N SER A 9 -4.05 -18.25 -12.18
CA SER A 9 -2.97 -17.32 -11.84
C SER A 9 -3.58 -15.97 -11.54
N LEU A 10 -3.29 -15.41 -10.35
CA LEU A 10 -3.87 -14.17 -9.86
C LEU A 10 -2.87 -13.02 -9.87
N VAL A 11 -3.29 -11.88 -10.38
CA VAL A 11 -2.53 -10.64 -10.33
C VAL A 11 -3.26 -9.62 -9.47
N LEU A 12 -2.55 -9.07 -8.49
CA LEU A 12 -3.06 -8.08 -7.56
C LEU A 12 -2.30 -6.76 -7.73
N SER A 13 -3.02 -5.72 -8.12
CA SER A 13 -2.43 -4.41 -8.37
C SER A 13 -2.01 -3.69 -7.08
N SER A 14 -1.19 -2.65 -7.23
CA SER A 14 -0.98 -1.64 -6.19
C SER A 14 -2.27 -0.88 -5.88
N GLY A 15 -2.40 -0.32 -4.64
CA GLY A 15 -3.63 0.40 -4.29
C GLY A 15 -3.70 1.08 -2.92
N GLY A 16 -2.67 0.99 -2.06
CA GLY A 16 -2.74 1.51 -0.68
C GLY A 16 -3.86 0.87 0.12
N ALA A 17 -4.58 1.63 0.96
CA ALA A 17 -5.71 1.14 1.78
C ALA A 17 -6.81 0.46 0.96
N LYS A 18 -6.95 0.79 -0.32
CA LYS A 18 -7.84 0.10 -1.27
C LYS A 18 -7.56 -1.41 -1.36
N GLY A 19 -6.40 -1.87 -0.90
CA GLY A 19 -6.02 -3.28 -0.86
C GLY A 19 -6.96 -4.19 -0.08
N TYR A 20 -7.79 -3.66 0.82
CA TYR A 20 -8.87 -4.44 1.45
C TYR A 20 -9.81 -5.05 0.42
N ALA A 21 -9.99 -4.42 -0.75
CA ALA A 21 -10.77 -4.98 -1.85
C ALA A 21 -10.12 -6.25 -2.45
N HIS A 22 -8.79 -6.39 -2.41
CA HIS A 22 -8.13 -7.62 -2.82
C HIS A 22 -8.50 -8.80 -1.91
N ILE A 23 -8.68 -8.56 -0.60
CA ILE A 23 -9.10 -9.60 0.35
C ILE A 23 -10.49 -10.12 -0.04
N GLY A 24 -11.44 -9.20 -0.23
CA GLY A 24 -12.78 -9.54 -0.71
C GLY A 24 -12.79 -10.23 -2.08
N ALA A 25 -11.92 -9.78 -2.99
CA ALA A 25 -11.76 -10.37 -4.31
C ALA A 25 -11.28 -11.82 -4.25
N ILE A 26 -10.27 -12.12 -3.43
CA ILE A 26 -9.76 -13.48 -3.21
C ILE A 26 -10.88 -14.39 -2.70
N LYS A 27 -11.63 -13.95 -1.69
CA LYS A 27 -12.77 -14.70 -1.16
C LYS A 27 -13.82 -15.00 -2.24
N ALA A 28 -14.17 -13.99 -3.04
CA ALA A 28 -15.14 -14.17 -4.14
C ALA A 28 -14.65 -15.16 -5.20
N ILE A 29 -13.34 -15.15 -5.51
CA ILE A 29 -12.71 -16.09 -6.46
C ILE A 29 -12.81 -17.52 -5.93
N GLU A 30 -12.44 -17.77 -4.68
CA GLU A 30 -12.48 -19.10 -4.08
C GLU A 30 -13.91 -19.66 -3.99
N GLU A 31 -14.88 -18.82 -3.61
CA GLU A 31 -16.30 -19.18 -3.56
C GLU A 31 -16.93 -19.33 -4.94
N SER A 32 -16.29 -18.87 -6.01
CA SER A 32 -16.72 -19.07 -7.39
C SER A 32 -16.14 -20.35 -8.02
N GLY A 33 -15.51 -21.21 -7.21
CA GLY A 33 -15.01 -22.51 -7.66
C GLY A 33 -13.63 -22.48 -8.29
N TYR A 34 -12.85 -21.42 -8.05
CA TYR A 34 -11.46 -21.35 -8.48
C TYR A 34 -10.49 -21.74 -7.36
N ILE A 35 -9.29 -22.17 -7.75
CA ILE A 35 -8.15 -22.38 -6.86
C ILE A 35 -6.97 -21.54 -7.35
N ILE A 36 -6.43 -20.72 -6.47
CA ILE A 36 -5.29 -19.87 -6.79
C ILE A 36 -4.01 -20.72 -6.70
N THR A 37 -3.27 -20.79 -7.81
CA THR A 37 -2.03 -21.59 -7.90
C THR A 37 -0.78 -20.73 -7.98
N SER A 38 -0.94 -19.45 -8.34
CA SER A 38 0.15 -18.48 -8.36
C SER A 38 -0.37 -17.07 -8.14
N ILE A 39 0.45 -16.21 -7.52
CA ILE A 39 0.15 -14.80 -7.30
C ILE A 39 1.34 -13.92 -7.69
N ALA A 40 1.08 -12.86 -8.43
CA ALA A 40 1.99 -11.72 -8.57
C ALA A 40 1.33 -10.47 -8.00
N GLY A 41 2.00 -9.80 -7.07
CA GLY A 41 1.47 -8.62 -6.41
C GLY A 41 2.43 -7.45 -6.37
N THR A 42 1.88 -6.23 -6.35
CA THR A 42 2.63 -5.00 -6.18
C THR A 42 2.06 -4.21 -5.01
N SER A 43 2.94 -3.69 -4.13
CA SER A 43 2.54 -2.87 -2.98
C SER A 43 1.52 -3.61 -2.11
N MET A 44 0.34 -3.04 -1.89
CA MET A 44 -0.72 -3.72 -1.13
C MET A 44 -1.15 -5.05 -1.75
N GLY A 45 -1.09 -5.18 -3.09
CA GLY A 45 -1.32 -6.47 -3.74
C GLY A 45 -0.26 -7.52 -3.39
N ALA A 46 1.00 -7.10 -3.16
CA ALA A 46 2.04 -8.00 -2.66
C ALA A 46 1.79 -8.40 -1.19
N LEU A 47 1.37 -7.46 -0.35
CA LEU A 47 1.02 -7.76 1.04
C LEU A 47 -0.13 -8.76 1.13
N VAL A 48 -1.26 -8.46 0.49
CA VAL A 48 -2.45 -9.33 0.52
C VAL A 48 -2.17 -10.70 -0.11
N GLY A 49 -1.50 -10.71 -1.27
CA GLY A 49 -1.12 -11.95 -1.95
C GLY A 49 -0.13 -12.79 -1.16
N GLY A 50 0.83 -12.15 -0.49
CA GLY A 50 1.81 -12.83 0.37
C GLY A 50 1.17 -13.43 1.62
N LEU A 51 0.27 -12.68 2.27
CA LEU A 51 -0.50 -13.18 3.42
C LEU A 51 -1.39 -14.36 3.01
N TYR A 52 -2.03 -14.29 1.86
CA TYR A 52 -2.82 -15.40 1.32
C TYR A 52 -1.94 -16.64 1.06
N ALA A 53 -0.83 -16.45 0.35
CA ALA A 53 0.09 -17.55 0.04
C ALA A 53 0.67 -18.22 1.30
N ALA A 54 0.87 -17.46 2.37
CA ALA A 54 1.29 -17.96 3.67
C ALA A 54 0.15 -18.57 4.51
N GLY A 55 -1.12 -18.54 4.03
CA GLY A 55 -2.28 -19.02 4.79
C GLY A 55 -2.61 -18.15 6.01
N LYS A 56 -2.27 -16.86 5.96
CA LYS A 56 -2.39 -15.91 7.08
C LYS A 56 -3.33 -14.73 6.79
N LEU A 57 -4.06 -14.78 5.66
CA LEU A 57 -4.85 -13.64 5.21
C LEU A 57 -6.00 -13.32 6.17
N ASP A 58 -6.75 -14.32 6.63
CA ASP A 58 -7.91 -14.10 7.50
C ASP A 58 -7.48 -13.54 8.86
N GLU A 59 -6.42 -14.11 9.46
CA GLU A 59 -5.86 -13.67 10.74
C GLU A 59 -5.35 -12.22 10.66
N ALA A 60 -4.65 -11.90 9.58
CA ALA A 60 -4.16 -10.55 9.33
C ALA A 60 -5.30 -9.56 9.04
N TYR A 61 -6.36 -9.99 8.35
CA TYR A 61 -7.52 -9.13 8.06
C TYR A 61 -8.28 -8.75 9.34
N GLU A 62 -8.47 -9.68 10.27
CA GLU A 62 -9.08 -9.36 11.57
C GLU A 62 -8.28 -8.28 12.32
N TRP A 63 -6.95 -8.36 12.29
CA TRP A 63 -6.12 -7.29 12.86
C TRP A 63 -6.23 -6.00 12.05
N LEU A 64 -6.16 -6.05 10.72
CA LEU A 64 -6.20 -4.88 9.86
C LEU A 64 -7.51 -4.08 10.03
N LYS A 65 -8.63 -4.75 10.32
CA LYS A 65 -9.90 -4.07 10.64
C LYS A 65 -9.86 -3.24 11.94
N THR A 66 -8.96 -3.58 12.86
CA THR A 66 -8.82 -2.85 14.12
C THR A 66 -7.96 -1.59 13.99
N ILE A 67 -7.32 -1.38 12.83
CA ILE A 67 -6.48 -0.21 12.59
C ILE A 67 -7.37 1.02 12.45
N ASP A 68 -7.34 1.88 13.45
CA ASP A 68 -8.00 3.17 13.45
C ASP A 68 -7.02 4.32 13.12
N SER A 69 -7.53 5.52 13.00
CA SER A 69 -6.73 6.72 12.75
C SER A 69 -5.66 6.97 13.83
N TRP A 70 -5.88 6.48 15.06
CA TRP A 70 -4.91 6.58 16.15
C TRP A 70 -3.78 5.56 16.01
N GLU A 71 -4.09 4.36 15.53
CA GLU A 71 -3.06 3.37 15.21
C GLU A 71 -2.22 3.79 13.99
N VAL A 72 -2.86 4.30 12.93
CA VAL A 72 -2.15 4.92 11.80
C VAL A 72 -1.22 6.05 12.29
N PHE A 73 -1.67 6.85 13.24
CA PHE A 73 -0.84 7.89 13.87
C PHE A 73 0.34 7.30 14.67
N LYS A 74 0.15 6.22 15.43
CA LYS A 74 1.25 5.52 16.13
C LYS A 74 2.27 4.92 15.15
N MET A 75 1.81 4.51 13.97
CA MET A 75 2.66 4.02 12.89
C MET A 75 3.54 5.12 12.30
N SER A 76 3.11 6.39 12.40
CA SER A 76 3.94 7.54 12.07
C SER A 76 4.94 7.75 13.20
N ASP A 77 6.19 7.36 13.00
CA ASP A 77 7.27 7.61 13.97
C ASP A 77 7.68 9.08 13.93
N LEU A 78 6.78 9.93 14.44
CA LEU A 78 6.98 11.37 14.54
C LEU A 78 8.09 11.76 15.50
N HIS A 79 8.68 10.80 16.21
CA HIS A 79 9.80 11.00 17.11
C HIS A 79 11.13 11.02 16.35
N ASN A 80 11.16 10.47 15.14
CA ASN A 80 12.32 10.43 14.25
C ASN A 80 11.94 10.86 12.83
N VAL A 81 11.41 12.08 12.67
CA VAL A 81 11.21 12.68 11.35
C VAL A 81 12.57 12.78 10.67
N SER A 82 12.97 11.69 10.03
CA SER A 82 14.11 11.73 9.13
C SER A 82 13.60 12.29 7.79
N MET A 83 14.42 13.09 7.12
CA MET A 83 14.13 13.54 5.74
C MET A 83 13.96 12.36 4.75
N GLN A 84 13.99 11.12 5.23
CA GLN A 84 13.93 9.89 4.44
C GLN A 84 12.54 9.22 4.38
N GLY A 85 11.57 9.61 5.22
CA GLY A 85 10.20 9.08 5.22
C GLY A 85 9.41 9.51 6.45
N LEU A 86 8.08 9.61 6.32
CA LEU A 86 7.17 10.04 7.39
C LEU A 86 6.80 8.88 8.34
N LEU A 87 6.87 7.63 7.85
CA LEU A 87 6.51 6.43 8.59
C LEU A 87 7.74 5.52 8.70
N ASN A 88 8.09 5.10 9.91
CA ASN A 88 9.12 4.10 10.11
C ASN A 88 8.64 2.70 9.67
N GLY A 89 7.38 2.42 9.77
CA GLY A 89 6.79 1.13 9.38
C GLY A 89 7.17 -0.04 10.28
N ASP A 90 8.17 0.08 11.16
CA ASP A 90 8.67 -1.03 11.98
C ASP A 90 7.54 -1.65 12.81
N TYR A 91 6.65 -0.83 13.38
CA TYR A 91 5.48 -1.33 14.13
C TYR A 91 4.59 -2.25 13.27
N ILE A 92 4.28 -1.85 12.04
CA ILE A 92 3.45 -2.65 11.12
C ILE A 92 4.16 -3.96 10.78
N PHE A 93 5.45 -3.86 10.46
CA PHE A 93 6.23 -5.03 10.03
C PHE A 93 6.54 -5.98 11.18
N ASP A 94 6.67 -5.49 12.41
CA ASP A 94 6.79 -6.35 13.62
C ASP A 94 5.48 -7.09 13.89
N ARG A 95 4.34 -6.45 13.69
CA ARG A 95 3.03 -7.12 13.78
C ARG A 95 2.86 -8.16 12.67
N LEU A 96 3.20 -7.82 11.43
CA LEU A 96 3.17 -8.76 10.30
C LEU A 96 4.12 -9.94 10.51
N ARG A 97 5.28 -9.73 11.13
CA ARG A 97 6.19 -10.81 11.52
C ARG A 97 5.54 -11.79 12.50
N GLY A 98 4.70 -11.28 13.39
CA GLY A 98 3.90 -12.13 14.29
C GLY A 98 2.97 -13.09 13.57
N PHE A 99 2.44 -12.72 12.39
CA PHE A 99 1.58 -13.57 11.57
C PHE A 99 2.37 -14.46 10.61
N ILE A 100 3.34 -13.87 9.89
CA ILE A 100 4.07 -14.54 8.80
C ILE A 100 5.23 -15.38 9.33
N GLY A 101 5.89 -14.93 10.41
CA GLY A 101 7.13 -15.57 10.89
C GLY A 101 8.28 -15.39 9.89
N ASP A 102 9.16 -16.38 9.85
CA ASP A 102 10.35 -16.43 9.00
C ASP A 102 10.12 -17.24 7.72
N VAL A 103 8.89 -17.20 7.16
CA VAL A 103 8.54 -17.95 5.96
C VAL A 103 9.35 -17.46 4.77
N LEU A 104 9.90 -18.40 3.99
CA LEU A 104 10.55 -18.11 2.72
C LEU A 104 9.55 -18.23 1.57
N ILE A 105 9.72 -17.40 0.53
CA ILE A 105 8.84 -17.40 -0.65
C ILE A 105 8.88 -18.77 -1.36
N GLU A 106 10.06 -19.40 -1.44
CA GLU A 106 10.26 -20.69 -2.06
C GLU A 106 9.62 -21.87 -1.30
N ASP A 107 9.21 -21.66 -0.05
CA ASP A 107 8.55 -22.66 0.80
C ASP A 107 7.02 -22.51 0.80
N LEU A 108 6.49 -21.51 0.09
CA LEU A 108 5.04 -21.28 -0.02
C LEU A 108 4.36 -22.39 -0.84
N PRO A 109 3.11 -22.76 -0.50
CA PRO A 109 2.37 -23.82 -1.21
C PRO A 109 1.96 -23.43 -2.64
N ILE A 110 2.07 -22.14 -3.00
CA ILE A 110 1.77 -21.61 -4.34
C ILE A 110 2.90 -20.69 -4.80
N ASP A 111 3.06 -20.52 -6.12
CA ASP A 111 4.02 -19.57 -6.65
C ASP A 111 3.66 -18.14 -6.26
N TYR A 112 4.62 -17.40 -5.74
CA TYR A 112 4.42 -16.02 -5.36
C TYR A 112 5.57 -15.13 -5.85
N CYS A 113 5.24 -13.90 -6.24
CA CYS A 113 6.25 -12.85 -6.38
C CYS A 113 5.72 -11.49 -5.97
N ALA A 114 6.61 -10.71 -5.35
CA ALA A 114 6.43 -9.30 -5.07
C ALA A 114 7.25 -8.45 -6.04
N ILE A 115 6.72 -7.28 -6.39
CA ILE A 115 7.41 -6.29 -7.23
C ILE A 115 7.90 -5.14 -6.36
N ALA A 116 9.16 -4.79 -6.52
CA ALA A 116 9.77 -3.58 -5.97
C ALA A 116 10.49 -2.79 -7.07
N THR A 117 10.89 -1.57 -6.76
CA THR A 117 11.71 -0.73 -7.65
C THR A 117 13.04 -0.44 -6.99
N ASN A 118 14.15 -0.75 -7.68
CA ASN A 118 15.45 -0.25 -7.26
C ASN A 118 15.57 1.23 -7.69
N ILE A 119 15.54 2.13 -6.69
CA ILE A 119 15.53 3.58 -6.99
C ILE A 119 16.89 4.11 -7.43
N ASP A 120 17.96 3.37 -7.19
CA ASP A 120 19.32 3.82 -7.57
C ASP A 120 19.57 3.68 -9.07
N ASN A 121 18.85 2.77 -9.75
CA ASN A 121 19.01 2.52 -11.19
C ASN A 121 17.69 2.51 -11.98
N GLY A 122 16.55 2.67 -11.32
CA GLY A 122 15.22 2.69 -11.94
C GLY A 122 14.67 1.33 -12.39
N ASN A 123 15.33 0.23 -12.06
CA ASN A 123 14.93 -1.10 -12.51
C ASN A 123 13.80 -1.70 -11.67
N GLU A 124 12.89 -2.41 -12.34
CA GLU A 124 11.96 -3.34 -11.71
C GLU A 124 12.73 -4.49 -11.03
N VAL A 125 12.31 -4.85 -9.83
CA VAL A 125 12.86 -5.98 -9.08
C VAL A 125 11.72 -6.97 -8.79
N VAL A 126 11.83 -8.17 -9.37
CA VAL A 126 10.87 -9.26 -9.16
C VAL A 126 11.43 -10.19 -8.10
N ILE A 127 10.80 -10.23 -6.94
CA ILE A 127 11.27 -11.01 -5.78
C ILE A 127 10.46 -12.30 -5.70
N ARG A 128 11.16 -13.44 -5.95
CA ARG A 128 10.58 -14.79 -6.00
C ARG A 128 11.19 -15.74 -4.98
N LYS A 129 12.17 -15.25 -4.20
CA LYS A 129 12.91 -16.06 -3.21
C LYS A 129 13.33 -15.20 -2.03
N GLY A 130 13.59 -15.87 -0.91
CA GLY A 130 14.02 -15.25 0.33
C GLY A 130 12.86 -14.92 1.26
N PRO A 131 13.09 -14.17 2.36
CA PRO A 131 12.08 -13.89 3.37
C PRO A 131 10.87 -13.16 2.79
N LEU A 132 9.67 -13.75 2.97
CA LEU A 132 8.42 -13.21 2.47
C LEU A 132 8.15 -11.80 3.01
N LEU A 133 8.34 -11.60 4.31
CA LEU A 133 8.14 -10.30 4.95
C LEU A 133 9.05 -9.22 4.38
N GLU A 134 10.29 -9.57 4.04
CA GLU A 134 11.24 -8.64 3.42
C GLU A 134 10.78 -8.25 2.01
N ALA A 135 10.32 -9.21 1.21
CA ALA A 135 9.80 -8.96 -0.13
C ALA A 135 8.57 -8.03 -0.09
N ILE A 136 7.66 -8.27 0.86
CA ILE A 136 6.51 -7.39 1.11
C ILE A 136 7.01 -5.99 1.51
N ARG A 137 7.97 -5.89 2.46
CA ARG A 137 8.50 -4.61 2.94
C ARG A 137 9.12 -3.78 1.81
N MET A 138 9.86 -4.42 0.92
CA MET A 138 10.42 -3.75 -0.27
C MET A 138 9.30 -3.23 -1.18
N SER A 139 8.28 -4.07 -1.43
CA SER A 139 7.19 -3.78 -2.36
C SER A 139 6.26 -2.64 -1.90
N VAL A 140 6.04 -2.49 -0.58
CA VAL A 140 5.13 -1.46 -0.03
C VAL A 140 5.84 -0.17 0.38
N SER A 141 7.14 -0.03 0.12
CA SER A 141 7.93 1.15 0.50
C SER A 141 7.61 2.36 -0.37
N MET A 142 6.36 2.85 -0.29
CA MET A 142 5.92 4.04 -1.02
C MET A 142 6.80 5.25 -0.63
N PRO A 143 7.48 5.89 -1.60
CA PRO A 143 8.30 7.06 -1.32
C PRO A 143 7.53 8.14 -0.58
N VAL A 144 8.22 8.85 0.29
CA VAL A 144 7.68 9.86 1.21
C VAL A 144 6.91 9.26 2.40
N LEU A 145 6.09 8.23 2.22
CA LEU A 145 5.42 7.58 3.34
C LEU A 145 6.39 6.70 4.12
N PHE A 146 7.12 5.83 3.43
CA PHE A 146 8.10 4.95 4.05
C PHE A 146 9.52 5.28 3.61
N ALA A 147 10.47 5.12 4.53
CA ALA A 147 11.86 5.14 4.15
C ALA A 147 12.16 4.01 3.13
N PRO A 148 12.99 4.27 2.11
CA PRO A 148 13.42 3.23 1.19
C PRO A 148 14.05 2.05 1.93
N TYR A 149 13.68 0.83 1.55
CA TYR A 149 14.30 -0.37 2.12
C TYR A 149 15.74 -0.52 1.61
N LYS A 150 16.70 -0.69 2.53
CA LYS A 150 18.12 -0.81 2.18
C LYS A 150 18.56 -2.26 2.25
N LYS A 151 19.11 -2.79 1.17
CA LYS A 151 19.68 -4.14 1.11
C LYS A 151 20.85 -4.19 0.14
N ASN A 152 21.97 -4.77 0.56
CA ASN A 152 23.16 -4.99 -0.27
C ASN A 152 23.67 -3.70 -0.96
N GLY A 153 23.62 -2.56 -0.26
CA GLY A 153 24.07 -1.26 -0.80
C GLY A 153 23.08 -0.58 -1.74
N HIS A 154 21.95 -1.20 -2.04
CA HIS A 154 20.89 -0.62 -2.87
C HIS A 154 19.67 -0.17 -2.05
N ARG A 155 18.90 0.76 -2.63
CA ARG A 155 17.65 1.27 -2.07
C ARG A 155 16.46 0.82 -2.90
N TYR A 156 15.45 0.30 -2.22
CA TYR A 156 14.23 -0.21 -2.83
C TYR A 156 13.03 0.57 -2.36
N VAL A 157 12.14 0.87 -3.28
CA VAL A 157 10.87 1.55 -3.05
C VAL A 157 9.73 0.77 -3.69
N ASP A 158 8.51 1.26 -3.50
CA ASP A 158 7.28 0.64 -4.00
C ASP A 158 7.38 0.24 -5.48
N GLY A 159 6.95 -0.98 -5.76
CA GLY A 159 6.98 -1.56 -7.10
C GLY A 159 6.04 -0.86 -8.09
N GLY A 160 5.07 -0.09 -7.60
CA GLY A 160 4.15 0.68 -8.42
C GLY A 160 4.83 1.67 -9.37
N LEU A 161 6.04 2.14 -9.04
CA LEU A 161 6.82 3.00 -9.94
C LEU A 161 7.21 2.33 -11.26
N THR A 162 7.47 1.01 -11.24
CA THR A 162 7.90 0.27 -12.42
C THR A 162 6.84 -0.66 -12.96
N ASN A 163 6.04 -1.30 -12.09
CA ASN A 163 5.02 -2.26 -12.50
C ASN A 163 3.89 -2.35 -11.46
N GLY A 164 2.92 -1.47 -11.56
CA GLY A 164 1.78 -1.40 -10.63
C GLY A 164 0.71 -2.48 -10.83
N LEU A 165 0.77 -3.23 -11.95
CA LEU A 165 -0.15 -4.34 -12.27
C LEU A 165 0.67 -5.47 -12.93
N PRO A 166 1.30 -6.38 -12.17
CA PRO A 166 2.36 -7.26 -12.65
C PRO A 166 1.86 -8.48 -13.43
N ILE A 167 1.05 -8.26 -14.48
CA ILE A 167 0.48 -9.33 -15.34
C ILE A 167 1.59 -10.15 -16.00
N ASN A 168 2.68 -9.49 -16.39
CA ASN A 168 3.84 -10.11 -17.04
C ASN A 168 4.76 -10.87 -16.08
N ARG A 169 4.43 -10.93 -14.79
CA ARG A 169 5.28 -11.53 -13.76
C ARG A 169 4.66 -12.71 -13.03
N VAL A 170 3.36 -12.92 -13.16
CA VAL A 170 2.73 -14.10 -12.56
C VAL A 170 3.20 -15.38 -13.24
N VAL A 171 3.46 -16.42 -12.47
CA VAL A 171 3.76 -17.76 -13.01
C VAL A 171 2.47 -18.35 -13.55
N ARG A 172 2.55 -18.91 -14.76
CA ARG A 172 1.41 -19.54 -15.43
C ARG A 172 1.57 -21.05 -15.41
N HIS A 173 0.50 -21.74 -15.05
CA HIS A 173 0.42 -23.20 -15.08
C HIS A 173 -0.46 -23.66 -16.24
N LYS A 174 -0.20 -24.88 -16.73
CA LYS A 174 -0.97 -25.44 -17.86
C LYS A 174 -2.45 -25.54 -17.51
N GLY A 175 -3.28 -24.86 -18.30
CA GLY A 175 -4.75 -24.91 -18.15
C GLY A 175 -5.31 -23.93 -17.11
N ASP A 176 -4.49 -23.08 -16.49
CA ASP A 176 -4.98 -22.03 -15.59
C ASP A 176 -5.64 -20.89 -16.37
N LYS A 177 -6.48 -20.13 -15.69
CA LYS A 177 -7.00 -18.85 -16.15
C LYS A 177 -6.20 -17.72 -15.51
N LEU A 178 -5.98 -16.65 -16.25
CA LEU A 178 -5.34 -15.44 -15.76
C LEU A 178 -6.39 -14.43 -15.28
N ILE A 179 -6.42 -14.15 -14.00
CA ILE A 179 -7.30 -13.13 -13.40
C ILE A 179 -6.43 -11.97 -12.93
N ALA A 180 -6.73 -10.75 -13.39
CA ALA A 180 -6.08 -9.53 -12.93
C ALA A 180 -7.10 -8.65 -12.21
N ILE A 181 -6.85 -8.38 -10.94
CA ILE A 181 -7.62 -7.46 -10.11
C ILE A 181 -6.88 -6.12 -10.07
N ASP A 182 -7.51 -5.11 -10.65
CA ASP A 182 -7.00 -3.76 -10.62
C ASP A 182 -7.86 -2.90 -9.69
N LEU A 183 -7.20 -2.20 -8.78
CA LEU A 183 -7.84 -1.20 -7.93
C LEU A 183 -7.76 0.13 -8.64
N ASP A 184 -8.90 0.69 -9.01
CA ASP A 184 -8.93 2.01 -9.60
C ASP A 184 -8.38 3.02 -8.61
N ILE A 185 -7.16 3.46 -8.88
CA ILE A 185 -6.52 4.54 -8.12
C ILE A 185 -7.13 5.88 -8.51
N TYR A 186 -7.78 5.88 -9.67
CA TYR A 186 -8.48 7.03 -10.23
C TYR A 186 -9.94 6.65 -10.46
N GLY A 187 -10.74 6.62 -9.43
CA GLY A 187 -12.16 6.89 -9.61
C GLY A 187 -12.32 8.15 -10.44
N THR A 188 -13.51 8.53 -10.83
CA THR A 188 -13.83 9.76 -11.58
C THR A 188 -13.29 11.04 -10.91
N ASN A 189 -12.57 10.91 -9.82
CA ASN A 189 -12.07 11.97 -8.97
C ASN A 189 -10.79 12.56 -9.53
N SER A 190 -10.78 13.87 -9.63
CA SER A 190 -9.66 14.65 -10.14
C SER A 190 -8.46 14.59 -9.19
N VAL A 191 -7.28 14.97 -9.68
CA VAL A 191 -6.08 15.20 -8.85
C VAL A 191 -6.38 16.04 -7.61
N LYS A 192 -7.38 16.95 -7.70
CA LYS A 192 -7.84 17.78 -6.57
C LYS A 192 -8.46 16.98 -5.43
N ASP A 193 -9.19 15.92 -5.73
CA ASP A 193 -9.83 15.10 -4.70
C ASP A 193 -8.78 14.28 -3.92
N MET A 194 -7.72 13.83 -4.61
CA MET A 194 -6.56 13.21 -3.98
C MET A 194 -5.80 14.17 -3.07
N GLU A 195 -5.67 15.44 -3.47
CA GLU A 195 -5.02 16.47 -2.66
C GLU A 195 -5.79 16.75 -1.37
N GLN A 196 -7.11 16.88 -1.46
CA GLN A 196 -7.97 17.04 -0.31
C GLN A 196 -7.85 15.85 0.63
N GLU A 197 -7.76 14.68 0.08
CA GLU A 197 -7.65 13.42 0.78
C GLU A 197 -6.34 13.28 1.55
N ILE A 198 -5.19 13.50 0.90
CA ILE A 198 -3.87 13.50 1.53
C ILE A 198 -3.85 14.54 2.65
N THR A 199 -4.36 15.74 2.36
CA THR A 199 -4.39 16.85 3.32
C THR A 199 -5.29 16.54 4.51
N SER A 200 -6.47 15.96 4.30
CA SER A 200 -7.41 15.63 5.38
C SER A 200 -6.95 14.45 6.24
N THR A 201 -6.27 13.47 5.65
CA THR A 201 -5.85 12.23 6.35
C THR A 201 -4.56 12.43 7.14
N PHE A 202 -3.58 13.12 6.57
CA PHE A 202 -2.27 13.28 7.21
C PHE A 202 -2.01 14.65 7.82
N PHE A 203 -2.81 15.66 7.46
CA PHE A 203 -2.54 17.05 7.78
C PHE A 203 -3.78 17.80 8.24
N SER A 204 -4.67 17.18 9.01
CA SER A 204 -5.69 17.98 9.70
C SER A 204 -4.97 19.04 10.53
N GLU A 205 -5.52 20.24 10.59
CA GLU A 205 -4.88 21.38 11.28
C GLU A 205 -4.56 21.06 12.76
N LYS A 206 -5.36 20.19 13.37
CA LYS A 206 -5.16 19.67 14.73
C LYS A 206 -3.99 18.68 14.80
N ASP A 207 -3.85 17.83 13.82
CA ASP A 207 -2.82 16.79 13.81
C ASP A 207 -1.46 17.37 13.45
N ALA A 208 -1.38 18.30 12.49
CA ALA A 208 -0.15 19.01 12.17
C ALA A 208 0.39 19.80 13.39
N THR A 209 -0.49 20.49 14.12
CA THR A 209 -0.10 21.21 15.35
C THR A 209 0.38 20.24 16.44
N ARG A 210 -0.28 19.12 16.61
CA ARG A 210 0.08 18.08 17.58
C ARG A 210 1.40 17.39 17.23
N VAL A 211 1.64 17.14 15.96
CA VAL A 211 2.89 16.59 15.40
C VAL A 211 4.07 17.51 15.72
N VAL A 212 3.92 18.79 15.41
CA VAL A 212 4.96 19.79 15.67
C VAL A 212 5.21 19.95 17.16
N THR A 213 4.15 19.98 17.97
CA THR A 213 4.26 20.10 19.42
C THR A 213 4.99 18.89 20.03
N ASN A 214 4.66 17.67 19.58
CA ASN A 214 5.31 16.45 20.08
C ASN A 214 6.76 16.34 19.61
N ALA A 215 7.08 16.73 18.38
CA ALA A 215 8.44 16.79 17.88
C ALA A 215 9.29 17.79 18.72
N MET A 216 8.73 18.95 19.05
CA MET A 216 9.40 19.91 19.94
C MET A 216 9.59 19.38 21.35
N LEU A 217 8.57 18.71 21.92
CA LEU A 217 8.68 18.09 23.24
C LEU A 217 9.72 16.95 23.27
N SER A 218 9.93 16.24 22.18
CA SER A 218 10.96 15.21 22.08
C SER A 218 12.38 15.78 22.00
N LEU A 219 12.54 16.92 21.35
CA LEU A 219 13.83 17.64 21.28
C LEU A 219 14.23 18.24 22.65
N THR A 220 13.26 18.48 23.54
CA THR A 220 13.50 19.02 24.88
C THR A 220 13.59 17.95 25.97
N ARG A 221 13.38 16.68 25.65
CA ARG A 221 13.57 15.56 26.61
C ARG A 221 15.05 15.35 26.91
N GLY A 222 15.52 15.99 27.97
CA GLY A 222 16.87 15.87 28.50
C GLY A 222 17.41 17.18 29.07
N HIS A 223 16.78 18.30 28.80
CA HIS A 223 17.16 19.57 29.41
C HIS A 223 15.94 20.29 30.01
N SER A 224 16.06 20.77 31.23
CA SER A 224 15.03 21.56 31.88
C SER A 224 14.73 22.80 31.02
N ILE A 225 13.50 22.94 30.56
CA ILE A 225 13.02 24.03 29.69
C ILE A 225 13.22 25.41 30.36
N PHE A 226 13.40 25.44 31.69
CA PHE A 226 13.55 26.66 32.46
C PHE A 226 15.00 27.19 32.58
N ASP A 227 15.98 26.35 32.28
CA ASP A 227 17.41 26.76 32.50
C ASP A 227 18.13 27.33 31.27
N THR A 228 17.53 27.28 30.07
CA THR A 228 18.28 27.57 28.82
C THR A 228 17.75 28.71 27.96
N GLY A 229 16.84 29.57 28.43
CA GLY A 229 16.26 30.62 27.57
C GLY A 229 15.48 30.10 26.32
N LEU A 230 15.40 28.77 26.17
CA LEU A 230 14.72 28.11 25.04
C LEU A 230 13.18 28.26 25.12
N GLY A 231 12.64 28.57 26.30
CA GLY A 231 11.20 28.79 26.47
C GLY A 231 10.64 29.94 25.64
N VAL A 232 11.46 30.96 25.39
CA VAL A 232 11.11 32.10 24.52
C VAL A 232 11.26 31.69 23.05
N ALA A 233 12.27 30.88 22.71
CA ALA A 233 12.49 30.41 21.35
C ALA A 233 11.39 29.44 20.88
N THR A 234 10.85 28.59 21.77
CA THR A 234 9.72 27.69 21.44
C THR A 234 8.42 28.47 21.17
N GLY A 235 8.15 29.55 21.94
CA GLY A 235 6.99 30.41 21.70
C GLY A 235 7.03 31.14 20.35
N LEU A 236 8.20 31.48 19.84
CA LEU A 236 8.39 32.13 18.51
C LEU A 236 8.55 31.10 17.37
N ALA A 237 9.14 29.94 17.65
CA ALA A 237 9.35 28.91 16.66
C ALA A 237 8.05 28.17 16.28
N THR A 238 7.12 28.01 17.24
CA THR A 238 5.83 27.32 16.98
C THR A 238 5.01 27.99 15.90
N PRO A 239 4.80 29.34 15.87
CA PRO A 239 4.11 30.00 14.77
C PRO A 239 4.86 29.92 13.43
N LEU A 240 6.20 29.98 13.45
CA LEU A 240 7.03 29.91 12.25
C LEU A 240 6.95 28.51 11.63
N ILE A 241 7.05 27.46 12.44
CA ILE A 241 6.96 26.07 12.01
C ILE A 241 5.51 25.75 11.59
N SER A 242 4.51 26.23 12.34
CA SER A 242 3.09 26.11 11.95
C SER A 242 2.82 26.80 10.63
N ASN A 243 3.35 28.00 10.40
CA ASN A 243 3.22 28.71 9.12
C ASN A 243 4.03 28.05 8.01
N PHE A 244 5.21 27.49 8.28
CA PHE A 244 5.96 26.70 7.32
C PHE A 244 5.19 25.45 6.92
N VAL A 245 4.64 24.70 7.87
CA VAL A 245 3.77 23.54 7.61
C VAL A 245 2.51 23.98 6.86
N LYS A 246 1.80 25.02 7.32
CA LYS A 246 0.63 25.56 6.61
C LYS A 246 0.96 26.00 5.19
N ASN A 247 2.06 26.69 4.97
CA ASN A 247 2.46 27.14 3.64
C ASN A 247 2.98 25.99 2.75
N SER A 248 3.62 24.99 3.34
CA SER A 248 4.06 23.80 2.62
C SER A 248 2.90 22.90 2.17
N PHE A 249 1.75 22.98 2.84
CA PHE A 249 0.54 22.19 2.57
C PHE A 249 -0.67 23.05 2.18
N SER A 250 -0.52 24.38 2.02
CA SER A 250 -1.61 25.25 1.60
C SER A 250 -1.89 25.16 0.09
N SER A 251 -3.14 25.31 -0.27
CA SER A 251 -3.65 25.19 -1.64
C SER A 251 -3.13 26.26 -2.63
N SER A 252 -2.32 27.23 -2.19
CA SER A 252 -1.88 28.37 -2.99
C SER A 252 -0.46 28.34 -3.51
N GLY A 253 0.34 27.31 -3.20
CA GLY A 253 1.73 27.18 -3.66
C GLY A 253 1.98 25.90 -4.45
N SER A 254 2.91 25.94 -5.40
CA SER A 254 3.47 24.74 -6.04
C SER A 254 4.18 23.90 -4.99
N ASN A 255 3.42 23.06 -4.28
CA ASN A 255 3.92 22.25 -3.22
C ASN A 255 4.70 21.07 -3.84
N LEU A 256 6.02 21.00 -3.61
CA LEU A 256 6.87 19.93 -4.12
C LEU A 256 6.33 18.54 -3.76
N PHE A 257 5.77 18.42 -2.57
CA PHE A 257 5.14 17.18 -2.09
C PHE A 257 3.95 16.78 -2.98
N ARG A 258 3.08 17.74 -3.30
CA ARG A 258 1.92 17.54 -4.18
C ARG A 258 2.34 17.18 -5.60
N ILE A 259 3.32 17.88 -6.16
CA ILE A 259 3.86 17.58 -7.48
C ILE A 259 4.45 16.17 -7.48
N PHE A 260 5.20 15.81 -6.44
CA PHE A 260 5.79 14.48 -6.31
C PHE A 260 4.72 13.37 -6.28
N PHE A 261 3.70 13.49 -5.40
CA PHE A 261 2.62 12.51 -5.32
C PHE A 261 1.85 12.38 -6.64
N ASN A 262 1.51 13.51 -7.25
CA ASN A 262 0.82 13.51 -8.54
C ASN A 262 1.66 12.84 -9.62
N SER A 263 2.95 13.14 -9.67
CA SER A 263 3.87 12.51 -10.63
C SER A 263 3.99 11.01 -10.39
N PHE A 264 4.11 10.58 -9.12
CA PHE A 264 4.13 9.18 -8.74
C PHE A 264 2.86 8.45 -9.20
N TYR A 265 1.68 9.02 -8.92
CA TYR A 265 0.41 8.40 -9.32
C TYR A 265 0.20 8.38 -10.83
N ILE A 266 0.63 9.43 -11.54
CA ILE A 266 0.59 9.46 -13.00
C ILE A 266 1.45 8.32 -13.56
N ALA A 267 2.69 8.16 -13.08
CA ALA A 267 3.60 7.10 -13.50
C ALA A 267 2.99 5.71 -13.24
N LEU A 268 2.47 5.49 -12.03
CA LEU A 268 1.82 4.26 -11.63
C LEU A 268 0.62 3.92 -12.54
N ARG A 269 -0.23 4.90 -12.85
CA ARG A 269 -1.36 4.71 -13.77
C ARG A 269 -0.91 4.36 -15.17
N GLN A 270 0.08 5.07 -15.71
CA GLN A 270 0.59 4.81 -17.06
C GLN A 270 1.18 3.39 -17.17
N ASN A 271 1.90 2.94 -16.15
CA ASN A 271 2.42 1.60 -16.08
C ASN A 271 1.31 0.54 -16.08
N LYS A 272 0.25 0.73 -15.29
CA LYS A 272 -0.91 -0.18 -15.28
C LYS A 272 -1.60 -0.26 -16.65
N ILE A 273 -1.84 0.90 -17.29
CA ILE A 273 -2.44 0.98 -18.62
C ILE A 273 -1.55 0.25 -19.64
N ALA A 274 -0.25 0.46 -19.60
CA ALA A 274 0.70 -0.20 -20.50
C ALA A 274 0.66 -1.72 -20.32
N MET A 275 0.69 -2.23 -19.09
CA MET A 275 0.62 -3.66 -18.81
C MET A 275 -0.70 -4.29 -19.27
N ARG A 276 -1.82 -3.66 -18.96
CA ARG A 276 -3.15 -4.11 -19.42
C ARG A 276 -3.26 -4.19 -20.95
N ASN A 277 -2.64 -3.22 -21.65
CA ASN A 277 -2.68 -3.20 -23.11
C ASN A 277 -1.72 -4.22 -23.75
N ALA A 278 -0.59 -4.49 -23.08
CA ALA A 278 0.39 -5.45 -23.57
C ALA A 278 -0.02 -6.91 -23.39
N ILE A 279 -0.71 -7.23 -22.29
CA ILE A 279 -1.11 -8.60 -21.94
C ILE A 279 -2.56 -8.61 -21.54
N LYS A 280 -3.38 -9.34 -22.29
CA LYS A 280 -4.80 -9.51 -21.99
C LYS A 280 -5.00 -10.70 -21.04
N PRO A 281 -5.45 -10.49 -19.80
CA PRO A 281 -5.86 -11.59 -18.94
C PRO A 281 -7.19 -12.20 -19.42
N ASP A 282 -7.49 -13.43 -18.98
CA ASP A 282 -8.81 -14.03 -19.22
C ASP A 282 -9.92 -13.20 -18.54
N TYR A 283 -9.63 -12.69 -17.34
CA TYR A 283 -10.50 -11.77 -16.62
C TYR A 283 -9.70 -10.55 -16.14
N TYR A 284 -10.07 -9.38 -16.63
CA TYR A 284 -9.62 -8.11 -16.10
C TYR A 284 -10.76 -7.48 -15.30
N ILE A 285 -10.59 -7.39 -13.99
CA ILE A 285 -11.61 -6.85 -13.09
C ILE A 285 -11.06 -5.60 -12.44
N ASN A 286 -11.60 -4.46 -12.86
CA ASN A 286 -11.33 -3.17 -12.23
C ASN A 286 -12.39 -2.90 -11.17
N ILE A 287 -11.97 -2.74 -9.92
CA ILE A 287 -12.87 -2.54 -8.78
C ILE A 287 -13.12 -1.05 -8.59
N ASP A 288 -14.35 -0.62 -8.80
CA ASP A 288 -14.80 0.74 -8.45
C ASP A 288 -15.01 0.85 -6.95
N LEU A 289 -14.22 1.67 -6.31
CA LEU A 289 -14.19 1.86 -4.86
C LEU A 289 -15.05 3.02 -4.35
N LYS A 290 -15.89 3.61 -5.21
CA LYS A 290 -16.93 4.58 -4.84
C LYS A 290 -16.46 5.73 -3.94
N GLY A 291 -15.33 6.34 -4.27
CA GLY A 291 -14.77 7.45 -3.50
C GLY A 291 -13.90 7.03 -2.30
N ASN A 292 -13.81 5.72 -1.99
CA ASN A 292 -12.79 5.25 -1.06
C ASN A 292 -11.40 5.42 -1.67
N ASN A 293 -10.50 5.95 -0.89
CA ASN A 293 -9.21 6.48 -1.34
C ASN A 293 -8.03 5.61 -0.87
N THR A 294 -6.83 5.94 -1.31
CA THR A 294 -5.59 5.21 -1.00
C THR A 294 -5.27 5.20 0.51
N PHE A 295 -5.87 6.08 1.28
CA PHE A 295 -5.64 6.25 2.73
C PHE A 295 -6.86 5.93 3.59
N SER A 296 -7.93 5.40 3.01
CA SER A 296 -9.18 5.05 3.73
C SER A 296 -9.02 3.78 4.58
N PHE A 297 -8.02 3.74 5.47
CA PHE A 297 -7.76 2.57 6.33
C PHE A 297 -8.91 2.26 7.30
N THR A 298 -9.74 3.24 7.63
CA THR A 298 -10.89 3.07 8.54
C THR A 298 -12.11 2.43 7.88
N ASN A 299 -12.13 2.31 6.53
CA ASN A 299 -13.26 1.78 5.77
C ASN A 299 -13.00 0.33 5.32
N ALA A 300 -12.23 -0.44 6.08
CA ALA A 300 -11.78 -1.77 5.71
C ALA A 300 -12.90 -2.71 5.27
N GLU A 301 -13.99 -2.79 6.04
CA GLU A 301 -15.13 -3.67 5.76
C GLU A 301 -15.87 -3.24 4.48
N GLU A 302 -16.14 -1.95 4.31
CA GLU A 302 -16.81 -1.44 3.11
C GLU A 302 -16.00 -1.74 1.84
N ILE A 303 -14.69 -1.48 1.90
CA ILE A 303 -13.77 -1.70 0.77
C ILE A 303 -13.67 -3.20 0.45
N HIS A 304 -13.55 -4.05 1.48
CA HIS A 304 -13.59 -5.51 1.33
C HIS A 304 -14.85 -5.96 0.61
N ASP A 305 -16.03 -5.50 1.07
CA ASP A 305 -17.32 -5.90 0.51
C ASP A 305 -17.53 -5.40 -0.92
N LEU A 306 -17.00 -4.23 -1.26
CA LEU A 306 -16.97 -3.74 -2.64
C LEU A 306 -16.18 -4.68 -3.54
N GLY A 307 -14.98 -5.09 -3.09
CA GLY A 307 -14.15 -6.06 -3.79
C GLY A 307 -14.85 -7.40 -3.98
N TYR A 308 -15.39 -7.95 -2.91
CA TYR A 308 -16.11 -9.21 -2.95
C TYR A 308 -17.28 -9.19 -3.95
N ARG A 309 -18.20 -8.20 -3.83
CA ARG A 309 -19.39 -8.13 -4.67
C ARG A 309 -19.07 -7.94 -6.15
N GLN A 310 -18.13 -7.05 -6.48
CA GLN A 310 -17.81 -6.76 -7.87
C GLN A 310 -17.11 -7.94 -8.54
N VAL A 311 -16.20 -8.62 -7.86
CA VAL A 311 -15.54 -9.82 -8.38
C VAL A 311 -16.52 -10.97 -8.52
N LYS A 312 -17.39 -11.20 -7.52
CA LYS A 312 -18.43 -12.24 -7.58
C LYS A 312 -19.36 -12.05 -8.77
N ASN A 313 -19.80 -10.81 -9.01
CA ASN A 313 -20.65 -10.47 -10.15
C ASN A 313 -19.93 -10.63 -11.50
N ALA A 314 -18.67 -10.20 -11.59
CA ALA A 314 -17.89 -10.33 -12.81
C ALA A 314 -17.66 -11.80 -13.21
N LEU A 315 -17.42 -12.67 -12.22
CA LEU A 315 -17.25 -14.11 -12.47
C LEU A 315 -18.57 -14.81 -12.77
N ALA A 316 -19.70 -14.40 -12.16
CA ALA A 316 -21.02 -14.96 -12.43
C ALA A 316 -21.58 -14.56 -13.80
N GLY A 317 -21.32 -13.33 -14.26
CA GLY A 317 -21.80 -12.80 -15.54
C GLY A 317 -21.14 -13.43 -16.78
N ASN A 318 -19.97 -14.06 -16.61
CA ASN A 318 -19.29 -14.82 -17.65
C ASN A 318 -19.60 -16.32 -17.56
N GLY A 319 -20.87 -16.66 -17.26
CA GLY A 319 -21.38 -17.98 -16.96
C GLY A 319 -20.67 -19.09 -17.72
N PHE A 320 -20.35 -20.16 -16.99
CA PHE A 320 -19.95 -21.43 -17.59
C PHE A 320 -20.98 -21.88 -18.60
N THR A 321 -20.78 -21.57 -19.90
CA THR A 321 -21.40 -22.27 -21.01
C THR A 321 -20.45 -23.32 -21.53
#